data_82a9a86855933e77a1419d5e462b9329
#
_entry.id   82a9a86855933e77a1419d5e462b9329
#
_cell.length_a   1.000
_cell.length_b   1.000
_cell.length_c   1.000
_cell.angle_alpha   90.00
_cell.angle_beta   90.00
_cell.angle_gamma   90.00
#
_symmetry.space_group_name_H-M   'P 1'
#
loop_
_entity.id
_entity.type
_entity.pdbx_description
1 polymer ?
#
loop_
_entity_poly.entity_id
_entity_poly.type
_entity_poly.pdbx_seq_one_letter_code
_entity_poly.pdbx_strand_id
1 'polypeptide(L)'
;MSLIISENGQNAERLSPSGFDQENYLQQYIYKNPDAVPVYEIDEDIRLLILAREFNTQSGPIDALGVDQNGDIYLIETKLYKNPDKRTVVAQVLDYGASLWSSSLDFTNFLLQLDKHVQSQFDMTTTEKLQDFFELEDEDVDLLVNNIQKNLNGGMFKFIVLMDNLHKHLKDLIAFLNSNSQFDTYAVELEYYKHNQFEIIIPRMFGTEVKKDVVSSKSSSNSRRKWDSASYWQEVNNKLDDNKIQALQKLYNWSINNADEVAWGTGVVRGSFNPRFKHISPISFTSMFSDGSVQVSYGYLPEDIELRKRLRDTLAKHITVPGVTDLADNGLVCWAYIPPEYIEKHVDEVIAGLSEFVEVKS
;
A
#
# COMPACT_ATOMS: atom_id res chain seq x y z
N MET A 1 8.39 -0.52 -23.77
CA MET A 1 7.22 0.19 -24.33
C MET A 1 7.66 1.60 -24.72
N SER A 2 7.01 2.32 -25.65
CA SER A 2 7.36 3.73 -25.91
C SER A 2 6.31 4.60 -25.25
N LEU A 3 6.78 5.61 -24.52
CA LEU A 3 5.95 6.63 -23.90
C LEU A 3 5.84 7.81 -24.86
N ILE A 4 4.65 8.36 -25.00
CA ILE A 4 4.42 9.60 -25.76
C ILE A 4 3.92 10.64 -24.79
N ILE A 5 4.59 11.78 -24.76
CA ILE A 5 4.14 12.95 -24.01
C ILE A 5 3.69 14.02 -24.99
N SER A 6 2.69 14.80 -24.61
CA SER A 6 2.22 15.93 -25.39
C SER A 6 1.77 17.05 -24.45
N GLU A 7 1.90 18.27 -24.90
CA GLU A 7 1.39 19.45 -24.21
C GLU A 7 0.01 19.79 -24.75
N ASN A 8 -1.04 19.58 -23.97
CA ASN A 8 -2.44 19.83 -24.34
C ASN A 8 -2.82 19.22 -25.72
N GLY A 9 -2.35 17.99 -25.99
CA GLY A 9 -2.61 17.29 -27.25
C GLY A 9 -1.79 17.79 -28.45
N GLN A 10 -0.82 18.69 -28.24
CA GLN A 10 0.07 19.21 -29.25
C GLN A 10 1.53 18.83 -28.96
N ASN A 11 2.41 18.98 -29.93
CA ASN A 11 3.85 18.75 -29.79
C ASN A 11 4.19 17.37 -29.20
N ALA A 12 3.50 16.32 -29.68
CA ALA A 12 3.71 14.97 -29.20
C ALA A 12 5.16 14.51 -29.44
N GLU A 13 5.84 14.12 -28.38
CA GLU A 13 7.21 13.61 -28.39
C GLU A 13 7.23 12.16 -27.90
N ARG A 14 8.00 11.33 -28.60
CA ARG A 14 8.20 9.93 -28.20
C ARG A 14 9.45 9.81 -27.36
N LEU A 15 9.27 9.38 -26.10
CA LEU A 15 10.38 9.08 -25.20
C LEU A 15 10.85 7.64 -25.37
N SER A 16 12.15 7.46 -25.41
CA SER A 16 12.79 6.15 -25.32
C SER A 16 13.06 5.80 -23.85
N PRO A 17 12.95 4.51 -23.47
CA PRO A 17 13.34 4.08 -22.14
C PRO A 17 14.77 4.51 -21.83
N SER A 18 14.97 5.04 -20.64
CA SER A 18 16.27 5.27 -20.01
C SER A 18 16.53 4.12 -19.03
N GLY A 19 17.74 3.96 -18.54
CA GLY A 19 18.06 3.02 -17.47
C GLY A 19 18.50 3.77 -16.23
N PHE A 20 18.40 3.11 -15.08
CA PHE A 20 19.08 3.58 -13.89
C PHE A 20 20.60 3.41 -14.03
N ASP A 21 21.36 4.41 -13.65
CA ASP A 21 22.81 4.36 -13.78
C ASP A 21 23.45 3.42 -12.76
N GLN A 22 22.89 3.37 -11.53
CA GLN A 22 23.41 2.62 -10.40
C GLN A 22 22.28 1.97 -9.57
N GLU A 23 22.51 0.78 -9.02
CA GLU A 23 21.58 0.10 -8.10
C GLU A 23 21.31 0.96 -6.84
N ASN A 24 22.34 1.64 -6.33
CA ASN A 24 22.19 2.53 -5.19
C ASN A 24 21.19 3.67 -5.44
N TYR A 25 21.09 4.17 -6.68
CA TYR A 25 20.07 5.18 -7.02
C TYR A 25 18.67 4.58 -7.00
N LEU A 26 18.51 3.37 -7.54
CA LEU A 26 17.24 2.64 -7.53
C LEU A 26 16.77 2.36 -6.09
N GLN A 27 17.67 1.88 -5.21
CA GLN A 27 17.39 1.68 -3.79
C GLN A 27 16.96 2.99 -3.09
N GLN A 28 17.72 4.09 -3.32
CA GLN A 28 17.37 5.38 -2.75
C GLN A 28 16.03 5.91 -3.25
N TYR A 29 15.72 5.63 -4.51
CA TYR A 29 14.48 6.07 -5.13
C TYR A 29 13.26 5.44 -4.44
N ILE A 30 13.21 4.11 -4.32
CA ILE A 30 12.09 3.41 -3.66
C ILE A 30 11.99 3.76 -2.17
N TYR A 31 13.12 4.01 -1.53
CA TYR A 31 13.14 4.39 -0.12
C TYR A 31 12.53 5.77 0.14
N LYS A 32 12.74 6.71 -0.78
CA LYS A 32 12.13 8.05 -0.72
C LYS A 32 10.71 8.09 -1.29
N ASN A 33 10.37 7.14 -2.14
CA ASN A 33 9.11 7.05 -2.86
C ASN A 33 8.56 5.62 -2.76
N PRO A 34 8.07 5.18 -1.59
CA PRO A 34 7.60 3.79 -1.38
C PRO A 34 6.47 3.40 -2.34
N ASP A 35 5.66 4.36 -2.80
CA ASP A 35 4.57 4.15 -3.76
C ASP A 35 5.06 3.67 -5.15
N ALA A 36 6.37 3.81 -5.43
CA ALA A 36 6.99 3.20 -6.61
C ALA A 36 7.03 1.66 -6.53
N VAL A 37 6.79 1.07 -5.35
CA VAL A 37 6.56 -0.35 -5.18
C VAL A 37 5.03 -0.56 -5.16
N PRO A 38 4.42 -1.03 -6.25
CA PRO A 38 2.96 -0.98 -6.42
C PRO A 38 2.25 -2.10 -5.65
N VAL A 39 2.39 -2.12 -4.32
CA VAL A 39 1.76 -3.11 -3.44
C VAL A 39 0.24 -3.07 -3.48
N TYR A 40 -0.36 -1.95 -3.92
CA TYR A 40 -1.79 -1.82 -4.19
C TYR A 40 -2.28 -2.76 -5.32
N GLU A 41 -1.39 -3.29 -6.17
CA GLU A 41 -1.74 -4.35 -7.12
C GLU A 41 -1.92 -5.72 -6.44
N ILE A 42 -1.37 -5.92 -5.23
CA ILE A 42 -1.63 -7.12 -4.41
C ILE A 42 -3.01 -7.01 -3.77
N ASP A 43 -3.29 -5.85 -3.16
CA ASP A 43 -4.58 -5.48 -2.59
C ASP A 43 -4.64 -3.95 -2.49
N GLU A 44 -5.77 -3.35 -2.86
CA GLU A 44 -5.95 -1.88 -2.96
C GLU A 44 -5.72 -1.15 -1.65
N ASP A 45 -5.99 -1.81 -0.53
CA ASP A 45 -5.88 -1.22 0.80
C ASP A 45 -4.44 -1.28 1.36
N ILE A 46 -3.52 -1.98 0.70
CA ILE A 46 -2.16 -2.14 1.22
C ILE A 46 -1.37 -0.84 1.06
N ARG A 47 -0.82 -0.38 2.19
CA ARG A 47 0.13 0.73 2.28
C ARG A 47 1.48 0.17 2.75
N LEU A 48 2.54 0.44 2.01
CA LEU A 48 3.89 -0.01 2.34
C LEU A 48 4.67 1.10 3.06
N LEU A 49 5.13 0.82 4.27
CA LEU A 49 6.12 1.63 4.97
C LEU A 49 7.50 0.95 4.88
N ILE A 50 8.45 1.58 4.22
CA ILE A 50 9.85 1.11 4.22
C ILE A 50 10.54 1.64 5.48
N LEU A 51 10.87 0.73 6.40
CA LEU A 51 11.45 1.03 7.71
C LEU A 51 12.98 1.09 7.68
N ALA A 52 13.60 0.29 6.83
CA ALA A 52 15.06 0.23 6.77
C ALA A 52 15.56 0.04 5.35
N ARG A 53 16.73 0.61 5.08
CA ARG A 53 17.56 0.37 3.91
C ARG A 53 18.87 -0.27 4.38
N GLU A 54 19.41 -1.23 3.61
CA GLU A 54 20.64 -1.94 4.00
C GLU A 54 20.51 -2.59 5.39
N PHE A 55 19.35 -3.25 5.65
CA PHE A 55 19.11 -3.93 6.93
C PHE A 55 19.98 -5.16 7.04
N ASN A 56 20.89 -5.19 8.01
CA ASN A 56 21.90 -6.23 8.15
C ASN A 56 21.32 -7.57 8.60
N THR A 57 21.67 -8.65 7.86
CA THR A 57 21.42 -10.04 8.21
C THR A 57 22.71 -10.85 8.14
N GLN A 58 22.67 -12.12 8.57
CA GLN A 58 23.82 -13.03 8.42
C GLN A 58 24.14 -13.35 6.93
N SER A 59 23.15 -13.25 6.06
CA SER A 59 23.30 -13.47 4.61
C SER A 59 23.67 -12.19 3.83
N GLY A 60 23.83 -11.07 4.52
CA GLY A 60 24.09 -9.76 3.95
C GLY A 60 22.99 -8.74 4.21
N PRO A 61 23.17 -7.50 3.74
CA PRO A 61 22.18 -6.45 3.92
C PRO A 61 20.99 -6.61 2.97
N ILE A 62 19.78 -6.49 3.49
CA ILE A 62 18.54 -6.40 2.69
C ILE A 62 18.43 -4.99 2.14
N ASP A 63 18.26 -4.83 0.83
CA ASP A 63 18.21 -3.53 0.16
C ASP A 63 17.12 -2.62 0.72
N ALA A 64 15.92 -3.15 0.94
CA ALA A 64 14.86 -2.46 1.67
C ALA A 64 13.98 -3.47 2.45
N LEU A 65 13.67 -3.12 3.70
CA LEU A 65 12.77 -3.84 4.58
C LEU A 65 11.58 -2.93 4.91
N GLY A 66 10.38 -3.41 4.62
CA GLY A 66 9.15 -2.67 4.89
C GLY A 66 8.09 -3.53 5.55
N VAL A 67 7.03 -2.86 6.01
CA VAL A 67 5.83 -3.51 6.56
C VAL A 67 4.57 -2.84 6.02
N ASP A 68 3.47 -3.57 6.03
CA ASP A 68 2.15 -3.00 5.78
C ASP A 68 1.30 -2.91 7.07
N GLN A 69 0.11 -2.32 6.97
CA GLN A 69 -0.83 -2.17 8.08
C GLN A 69 -1.34 -3.50 8.63
N ASN A 70 -1.07 -4.63 7.99
CA ASN A 70 -1.42 -5.97 8.46
C ASN A 70 -0.29 -6.64 9.26
N GLY A 71 0.90 -6.01 9.28
CA GLY A 71 2.11 -6.57 9.86
C GLY A 71 2.83 -7.56 8.95
N ASP A 72 2.48 -7.61 7.66
CA ASP A 72 3.25 -8.36 6.69
C ASP A 72 4.61 -7.70 6.46
N ILE A 73 5.65 -8.50 6.44
CA ILE A 73 7.03 -8.05 6.29
C ILE A 73 7.46 -8.22 4.84
N TYR A 74 7.91 -7.14 4.22
CA TYR A 74 8.38 -7.09 2.84
C TYR A 74 9.91 -7.06 2.81
N LEU A 75 10.51 -8.05 2.15
CA LEU A 75 11.94 -8.10 1.87
C LEU A 75 12.15 -7.77 0.40
N ILE A 76 12.81 -6.66 0.13
CA ILE A 76 12.97 -6.13 -1.23
C ILE A 76 14.44 -6.18 -1.61
N GLU A 77 14.74 -6.86 -2.71
CA GLU A 77 16.04 -6.87 -3.35
C GLU A 77 15.96 -6.13 -4.68
N THR A 78 16.88 -5.22 -4.90
CA THR A 78 16.96 -4.42 -6.13
C THR A 78 18.08 -4.91 -7.03
N LYS A 79 17.85 -4.94 -8.35
CA LYS A 79 18.87 -5.33 -9.29
C LYS A 79 18.71 -4.59 -10.61
N LEU A 80 19.81 -4.12 -11.20
CA LEU A 80 19.78 -3.62 -12.56
C LEU A 80 19.87 -4.75 -13.57
N TYR A 81 19.07 -4.68 -14.62
CA TYR A 81 19.05 -5.66 -15.70
C TYR A 81 20.43 -5.88 -16.34
N LYS A 82 21.26 -4.82 -16.42
CA LYS A 82 22.63 -4.88 -16.93
C LYS A 82 23.60 -5.66 -16.03
N ASN A 83 23.22 -5.92 -14.77
CA ASN A 83 24.08 -6.64 -13.83
C ASN A 83 24.17 -8.14 -14.23
N PRO A 84 25.36 -8.75 -14.30
CA PRO A 84 25.52 -10.16 -14.64
C PRO A 84 24.87 -11.11 -13.63
N ASP A 85 24.78 -10.72 -12.35
CA ASP A 85 24.26 -11.54 -11.25
C ASP A 85 22.74 -11.53 -11.11
N LYS A 86 22.03 -10.93 -12.07
CA LYS A 86 20.57 -10.84 -12.06
C LYS A 86 19.83 -12.18 -11.93
N ARG A 87 20.49 -13.33 -12.22
CA ARG A 87 19.88 -14.65 -12.08
C ARG A 87 19.82 -15.13 -10.64
N THR A 88 20.64 -14.56 -9.76
CA THR A 88 20.72 -14.95 -8.34
C THR A 88 19.81 -14.13 -7.44
N VAL A 89 19.18 -13.07 -7.96
CA VAL A 89 18.39 -12.13 -7.18
C VAL A 89 17.27 -12.81 -6.37
N VAL A 90 16.57 -13.79 -6.93
CA VAL A 90 15.53 -14.54 -6.22
C VAL A 90 16.13 -15.38 -5.08
N ALA A 91 17.29 -16.01 -5.33
CA ALA A 91 17.99 -16.76 -4.29
C ALA A 91 18.45 -15.84 -3.17
N GLN A 92 18.93 -14.64 -3.48
CA GLN A 92 19.36 -13.64 -2.48
C GLN A 92 18.20 -13.22 -1.57
N VAL A 93 17.06 -12.84 -2.15
CA VAL A 93 15.92 -12.38 -1.33
C VAL A 93 15.35 -13.49 -0.45
N LEU A 94 15.36 -14.75 -0.95
CA LEU A 94 14.95 -15.92 -0.15
C LEU A 94 15.96 -16.24 0.96
N ASP A 95 17.26 -16.06 0.71
CA ASP A 95 18.32 -16.26 1.69
C ASP A 95 18.22 -15.25 2.85
N TYR A 96 17.84 -14.01 2.56
CA TYR A 96 17.53 -13.02 3.59
C TYR A 96 16.38 -13.47 4.47
N GLY A 97 15.29 -13.97 3.89
CA GLY A 97 14.15 -14.50 4.65
C GLY A 97 14.56 -15.68 5.51
N ALA A 98 15.33 -16.61 4.96
CA ALA A 98 15.88 -17.74 5.71
C ALA A 98 16.79 -17.27 6.86
N SER A 99 17.62 -16.27 6.62
CA SER A 99 18.49 -15.67 7.63
C SER A 99 17.71 -15.00 8.75
N LEU A 100 16.69 -14.23 8.45
CA LEU A 100 15.82 -13.59 9.45
C LEU A 100 15.06 -14.62 10.27
N TRP A 101 14.52 -15.66 9.64
CA TRP A 101 13.76 -16.71 10.31
C TRP A 101 14.65 -17.63 11.16
N SER A 102 15.83 -18.03 10.65
CA SER A 102 16.74 -18.94 11.33
C SER A 102 17.64 -18.27 12.36
N SER A 103 17.81 -16.94 12.22
CA SER A 103 18.59 -16.20 13.20
C SER A 103 17.88 -16.30 14.55
N SER A 104 18.64 -16.59 15.59
CA SER A 104 18.18 -16.49 16.99
C SER A 104 17.92 -15.03 17.42
N LEU A 105 17.65 -14.15 16.44
CA LEU A 105 17.18 -12.80 16.71
C LEU A 105 15.78 -12.92 17.34
N ASP A 106 15.74 -12.73 18.66
CA ASP A 106 14.45 -12.50 19.26
C ASP A 106 13.84 -11.20 18.68
N PHE A 107 12.55 -11.09 18.75
CA PHE A 107 11.82 -9.95 18.20
C PHE A 107 12.31 -8.60 18.76
N THR A 108 12.76 -8.58 20.02
CA THR A 108 13.32 -7.40 20.66
C THR A 108 14.57 -6.89 19.94
N ASN A 109 15.49 -7.79 19.61
CA ASN A 109 16.68 -7.43 18.86
C ASN A 109 16.35 -6.97 17.41
N PHE A 110 15.35 -7.57 16.78
CA PHE A 110 14.86 -7.14 15.47
C PHE A 110 14.33 -5.71 15.53
N LEU A 111 13.48 -5.38 16.51
CA LEU A 111 12.97 -4.02 16.74
C LEU A 111 14.10 -3.03 17.05
N LEU A 112 15.04 -3.39 17.92
CA LEU A 112 16.18 -2.54 18.25
C LEU A 112 17.06 -2.22 17.03
N GLN A 113 17.16 -3.13 16.06
CA GLN A 113 17.85 -2.86 14.81
C GLN A 113 17.02 -1.92 13.92
N LEU A 114 15.71 -2.15 13.80
CA LEU A 114 14.82 -1.25 13.06
C LEU A 114 14.82 0.15 13.66
N ASP A 115 14.75 0.28 14.99
CA ASP A 115 14.78 1.57 15.68
C ASP A 115 15.99 2.42 15.31
N LYS A 116 17.16 1.81 15.07
CA LYS A 116 18.35 2.56 14.61
C LYS A 116 18.15 3.18 13.24
N HIS A 117 17.49 2.48 12.32
CA HIS A 117 17.19 2.99 10.99
C HIS A 117 16.10 4.07 11.05
N VAL A 118 15.01 3.78 11.76
CA VAL A 118 13.86 4.67 11.89
C VAL A 118 14.23 5.95 12.64
N GLN A 119 14.99 5.84 13.76
CA GLN A 119 15.49 7.00 14.49
C GLN A 119 16.40 7.87 13.64
N SER A 120 17.28 7.27 12.86
CA SER A 120 18.19 8.02 11.98
C SER A 120 17.47 8.80 10.89
N GLN A 121 16.32 8.33 10.44
CA GLN A 121 15.60 8.90 9.29
C GLN A 121 14.43 9.78 9.69
N PHE A 122 13.65 9.35 10.69
CA PHE A 122 12.38 9.98 11.03
C PHE A 122 12.40 10.64 12.42
N ASP A 123 13.48 10.47 13.18
CA ASP A 123 13.60 10.93 14.57
C ASP A 123 12.51 10.36 15.50
N MET A 124 12.10 9.10 15.24
CA MET A 124 11.05 8.34 15.92
C MET A 124 11.53 6.93 16.23
N THR A 125 10.89 6.26 17.20
CA THR A 125 10.98 4.81 17.33
C THR A 125 10.19 4.10 16.24
N THR A 126 10.43 2.80 16.02
CA THR A 126 9.67 2.00 15.05
C THR A 126 8.18 2.01 15.37
N THR A 127 7.82 1.85 16.65
CA THR A 127 6.43 1.84 17.09
C THR A 127 5.74 3.18 16.83
N GLU A 128 6.39 4.30 17.19
CA GLU A 128 5.86 5.64 16.90
C GLU A 128 5.68 5.88 15.41
N LYS A 129 6.64 5.40 14.58
CA LYS A 129 6.54 5.55 13.11
C LYS A 129 5.43 4.69 12.51
N LEU A 130 5.21 3.48 13.02
CA LEU A 130 4.08 2.64 12.63
C LEU A 130 2.75 3.31 12.97
N GLN A 131 2.63 3.86 14.18
CA GLN A 131 1.47 4.58 14.65
C GLN A 131 1.17 5.80 13.77
N ASP A 132 2.17 6.64 13.54
CA ASP A 132 2.09 7.85 12.72
C ASP A 132 1.69 7.53 11.26
N PHE A 133 2.36 6.57 10.64
CA PHE A 133 2.15 6.27 9.22
C PHE A 133 0.82 5.58 8.93
N PHE A 134 0.41 4.64 9.79
CA PHE A 134 -0.85 3.91 9.62
C PHE A 134 -2.01 4.56 10.39
N GLU A 135 -1.76 5.66 11.13
CA GLU A 135 -2.75 6.43 11.88
C GLU A 135 -3.56 5.54 12.84
N LEU A 136 -2.83 4.81 13.69
CA LEU A 136 -3.38 3.84 14.61
C LEU A 136 -3.52 4.42 16.02
N GLU A 137 -4.55 3.98 16.75
CA GLU A 137 -4.64 4.17 18.19
C GLU A 137 -3.66 3.22 18.93
N ASP A 138 -3.35 3.52 20.18
CA ASP A 138 -2.34 2.78 20.96
C ASP A 138 -2.61 1.25 21.00
N GLU A 139 -3.87 0.84 21.17
CA GLU A 139 -4.26 -0.57 21.19
C GLU A 139 -4.05 -1.27 19.84
N ASP A 140 -4.26 -0.57 18.73
CA ASP A 140 -4.10 -1.10 17.37
C ASP A 140 -2.62 -1.21 16.99
N VAL A 141 -1.77 -0.30 17.51
CA VAL A 141 -0.30 -0.40 17.32
C VAL A 141 0.25 -1.68 17.95
N ASP A 142 -0.19 -2.02 19.17
CA ASP A 142 0.21 -3.25 19.82
C ASP A 142 -0.21 -4.50 19.03
N LEU A 143 -1.40 -4.47 18.42
CA LEU A 143 -1.86 -5.56 17.55
C LEU A 143 -0.99 -5.66 16.29
N LEU A 144 -0.64 -4.54 15.67
CA LEU A 144 0.23 -4.50 14.49
C LEU A 144 1.62 -5.04 14.83
N VAL A 145 2.22 -4.60 15.93
CA VAL A 145 3.53 -5.07 16.41
C VAL A 145 3.52 -6.57 16.70
N ASN A 146 2.44 -7.08 17.32
CA ASN A 146 2.25 -8.51 17.56
C ASN A 146 2.13 -9.31 16.26
N ASN A 147 1.47 -8.76 15.22
CA ASN A 147 1.38 -9.41 13.92
C ASN A 147 2.75 -9.45 13.22
N ILE A 148 3.52 -8.36 13.27
CA ILE A 148 4.90 -8.33 12.75
C ILE A 148 5.73 -9.42 13.44
N GLN A 149 5.65 -9.53 14.78
CA GLN A 149 6.36 -10.58 15.55
C GLN A 149 5.93 -11.98 15.11
N LYS A 150 4.64 -12.21 14.94
CA LYS A 150 4.11 -13.51 14.51
C LYS A 150 4.60 -13.87 13.10
N ASN A 151 4.58 -12.91 12.16
CA ASN A 151 5.03 -13.13 10.80
C ASN A 151 6.55 -13.36 10.73
N LEU A 152 7.34 -12.62 11.52
CA LEU A 152 8.79 -12.85 11.64
C LEU A 152 9.08 -14.26 12.15
N ASN A 153 8.48 -14.67 13.26
CA ASN A 153 8.69 -15.97 13.87
C ASN A 153 8.20 -17.13 13.00
N GLY A 154 7.13 -16.90 12.23
CA GLY A 154 6.58 -17.86 11.28
C GLY A 154 7.33 -17.93 9.94
N GLY A 155 8.28 -17.04 9.68
CA GLY A 155 8.94 -16.91 8.38
C GLY A 155 7.98 -16.50 7.26
N MET A 156 6.91 -15.79 7.62
CA MET A 156 5.87 -15.35 6.69
C MET A 156 6.25 -14.01 6.07
N PHE A 157 7.11 -14.07 5.05
CA PHE A 157 7.61 -12.88 4.36
C PHE A 157 6.98 -12.74 2.98
N LYS A 158 6.89 -11.51 2.52
CA LYS A 158 6.63 -11.16 1.14
C LYS A 158 7.95 -10.76 0.49
N PHE A 159 8.32 -11.48 -0.53
CA PHE A 159 9.57 -11.27 -1.26
C PHE A 159 9.31 -10.44 -2.51
N ILE A 160 10.05 -9.35 -2.67
CA ILE A 160 9.97 -8.50 -3.86
C ILE A 160 11.34 -8.41 -4.52
N VAL A 161 11.39 -8.82 -5.79
CA VAL A 161 12.53 -8.56 -6.68
C VAL A 161 12.19 -7.34 -7.52
N LEU A 162 12.94 -6.25 -7.38
CA LEU A 162 12.69 -4.99 -8.05
C LEU A 162 13.81 -4.69 -9.06
N MET A 163 13.44 -4.48 -10.32
CA MET A 163 14.38 -4.26 -11.41
C MET A 163 13.90 -3.17 -12.37
N ASP A 164 14.84 -2.57 -13.10
CA ASP A 164 14.56 -1.63 -14.20
C ASP A 164 14.02 -2.31 -15.47
N ASN A 165 14.23 -3.62 -15.60
CA ASN A 165 13.67 -4.45 -16.67
C ASN A 165 13.59 -5.91 -16.21
N LEU A 166 12.47 -6.57 -16.49
CA LEU A 166 12.23 -7.97 -16.15
C LEU A 166 12.30 -8.87 -17.39
N HIS A 167 13.16 -9.90 -17.35
CA HIS A 167 13.19 -10.91 -18.39
C HIS A 167 12.17 -12.03 -18.12
N LYS A 168 11.72 -12.69 -19.21
CA LYS A 168 10.69 -13.71 -19.17
C LYS A 168 11.01 -14.85 -18.15
N HIS A 169 12.24 -15.32 -18.11
CA HIS A 169 12.62 -16.41 -17.19
C HIS A 169 12.43 -16.06 -15.71
N LEU A 170 12.62 -14.79 -15.32
CA LEU A 170 12.36 -14.36 -13.96
C LEU A 170 10.85 -14.38 -13.68
N LYS A 171 10.03 -13.89 -14.61
CA LYS A 171 8.56 -13.94 -14.51
C LYS A 171 8.07 -15.38 -14.39
N ASP A 172 8.61 -16.29 -15.23
CA ASP A 172 8.27 -17.73 -15.18
C ASP A 172 8.68 -18.36 -13.83
N LEU A 173 9.83 -17.98 -13.27
CA LEU A 173 10.30 -18.46 -11.96
C LEU A 173 9.40 -17.97 -10.82
N ILE A 174 9.02 -16.70 -10.82
CA ILE A 174 8.08 -16.14 -9.84
C ILE A 174 6.73 -16.86 -9.90
N ALA A 175 6.19 -17.06 -11.11
CA ALA A 175 4.95 -17.82 -11.30
C ALA A 175 5.05 -19.24 -10.76
N PHE A 176 6.19 -19.92 -11.01
CA PHE A 176 6.44 -21.26 -10.49
C PHE A 176 6.52 -21.29 -8.96
N LEU A 177 7.22 -20.34 -8.34
CA LEU A 177 7.32 -20.24 -6.88
C LEU A 177 5.94 -20.02 -6.25
N ASN A 178 5.19 -19.06 -6.75
CA ASN A 178 3.85 -18.75 -6.21
C ASN A 178 2.85 -19.90 -6.38
N SER A 179 3.00 -20.71 -7.44
CA SER A 179 2.14 -21.88 -7.65
C SER A 179 2.48 -23.06 -6.74
N ASN A 180 3.72 -23.18 -6.26
CA ASN A 180 4.22 -24.40 -5.62
C ASN A 180 4.79 -24.19 -4.21
N SER A 181 4.91 -22.94 -3.73
CA SER A 181 5.41 -22.62 -2.39
C SER A 181 4.37 -21.89 -1.55
N GLN A 182 4.65 -21.80 -0.25
CA GLN A 182 3.87 -20.97 0.68
C GLN A 182 4.34 -19.52 0.70
N PHE A 183 5.43 -19.21 -0.01
CA PHE A 183 5.99 -17.86 -0.05
C PHE A 183 5.25 -16.98 -1.04
N ASP A 184 5.09 -15.72 -0.67
CA ASP A 184 4.59 -14.66 -1.52
C ASP A 184 5.77 -13.98 -2.21
N THR A 185 6.00 -14.29 -3.49
CA THR A 185 7.11 -13.72 -4.25
C THR A 185 6.56 -12.88 -5.41
N TYR A 186 7.04 -11.65 -5.51
CA TYR A 186 6.63 -10.70 -6.55
C TYR A 186 7.85 -10.18 -7.28
N ALA A 187 7.65 -9.79 -8.53
CA ALA A 187 8.65 -9.02 -9.28
C ALA A 187 8.06 -7.66 -9.64
N VAL A 188 8.81 -6.60 -9.42
CA VAL A 188 8.44 -5.24 -9.79
C VAL A 188 9.38 -4.75 -10.89
N GLU A 189 8.82 -4.29 -12.00
CA GLU A 189 9.53 -3.62 -13.08
C GLU A 189 9.29 -2.11 -12.98
N LEU A 190 10.37 -1.33 -12.86
CA LEU A 190 10.30 0.13 -12.89
C LEU A 190 10.81 0.62 -14.25
N GLU A 191 9.90 0.77 -15.23
CA GLU A 191 10.27 1.38 -16.49
C GLU A 191 10.61 2.87 -16.26
N TYR A 192 11.80 3.29 -16.65
CA TYR A 192 12.33 4.62 -16.37
C TYR A 192 12.50 5.42 -17.64
N TYR A 193 12.02 6.67 -17.62
CA TYR A 193 12.16 7.63 -18.71
C TYR A 193 12.61 8.97 -18.17
N LYS A 194 13.33 9.75 -18.99
CA LYS A 194 13.73 11.14 -18.70
C LYS A 194 13.11 12.08 -19.73
N HIS A 195 12.54 13.17 -19.23
CA HIS A 195 12.07 14.26 -20.05
C HIS A 195 12.34 15.59 -19.36
N ASN A 196 13.26 16.39 -19.91
CA ASN A 196 13.72 17.64 -19.32
C ASN A 196 14.18 17.43 -17.86
N GLN A 197 13.57 18.09 -16.88
CA GLN A 197 13.84 17.93 -15.45
C GLN A 197 13.02 16.81 -14.78
N PHE A 198 12.13 16.18 -15.52
CA PHE A 198 11.24 15.14 -14.97
C PHE A 198 11.83 13.75 -15.17
N GLU A 199 11.68 12.95 -14.13
CA GLU A 199 11.85 11.49 -14.18
C GLU A 199 10.46 10.86 -14.16
N ILE A 200 10.20 10.01 -15.15
CA ILE A 200 8.91 9.30 -15.29
C ILE A 200 9.19 7.83 -15.02
N ILE A 201 8.54 7.29 -14.01
CA ILE A 201 8.67 5.89 -13.63
C ILE A 201 7.31 5.23 -13.74
N ILE A 202 7.27 4.11 -14.46
CA ILE A 202 6.06 3.30 -14.62
C ILE A 202 6.29 1.99 -13.89
N PRO A 203 5.73 1.82 -12.68
CA PRO A 203 5.82 0.59 -11.95
C PRO A 203 4.85 -0.47 -12.51
N ARG A 204 5.25 -1.74 -12.46
CA ARG A 204 4.41 -2.89 -12.80
C ARG A 204 4.77 -4.05 -11.89
N MET A 205 3.78 -4.69 -11.31
CA MET A 205 3.96 -5.87 -10.50
C MET A 205 3.58 -7.16 -11.27
N PHE A 206 4.34 -8.21 -11.01
CA PHE A 206 4.11 -9.56 -11.54
C PHE A 206 4.07 -10.55 -10.40
N GLY A 207 3.21 -11.56 -10.51
CA GLY A 207 3.06 -12.61 -9.51
C GLY A 207 1.79 -12.53 -8.69
N THR A 208 1.02 -11.44 -8.80
CA THR A 208 -0.26 -11.27 -8.09
C THR A 208 -1.34 -12.20 -8.63
N GLU A 209 -1.40 -12.41 -9.94
CA GLU A 209 -2.44 -13.20 -10.62
C GLU A 209 -2.40 -14.69 -10.24
N VAL A 210 -1.20 -15.26 -10.10
CA VAL A 210 -1.02 -16.70 -9.85
C VAL A 210 -1.57 -17.11 -8.48
N LYS A 211 -1.60 -16.22 -7.50
CA LYS A 211 -2.10 -16.51 -6.15
C LYS A 211 -3.61 -16.45 -6.01
N LYS A 212 -4.31 -15.69 -6.82
CA LYS A 212 -5.77 -15.65 -6.80
C LYS A 212 -6.38 -17.04 -7.07
N ASP A 213 -5.71 -17.88 -7.86
CA ASP A 213 -6.19 -19.23 -8.18
C ASP A 213 -5.88 -20.26 -7.09
N VAL A 214 -4.81 -20.08 -6.30
CA VAL A 214 -4.41 -21.02 -5.23
C VAL A 214 -5.18 -20.77 -3.93
N VAL A 215 -5.53 -19.53 -3.63
CA VAL A 215 -6.33 -19.16 -2.43
C VAL A 215 -7.75 -19.71 -2.52
N SER A 216 -8.30 -19.91 -3.73
CA SER A 216 -9.62 -20.50 -3.92
C SER A 216 -9.68 -22.03 -3.64
N SER A 217 -8.53 -22.72 -3.51
CA SER A 217 -8.46 -24.19 -3.39
C SER A 217 -7.92 -24.74 -2.06
N LYS A 218 -7.44 -23.93 -1.14
CA LYS A 218 -6.90 -24.39 0.16
C LYS A 218 -7.45 -23.57 1.33
N SER A 219 -8.54 -24.06 1.91
CA SER A 219 -8.99 -23.68 3.25
C SER A 219 -8.05 -24.29 4.30
N SER A 220 -7.04 -23.55 4.80
CA SER A 220 -6.35 -23.88 6.05
C SER A 220 -5.85 -22.62 6.76
N SER A 221 -6.49 -22.29 7.83
CA SER A 221 -6.12 -21.70 9.11
C SER A 221 -4.90 -20.76 9.21
N ASN A 222 -4.67 -19.83 8.31
CA ASN A 222 -3.92 -18.57 8.49
C ASN A 222 -4.01 -17.69 7.23
N SER A 223 -5.03 -17.89 6.39
CA SER A 223 -5.33 -17.01 5.26
C SER A 223 -5.80 -15.67 5.81
N ARG A 224 -5.27 -14.57 5.25
CA ARG A 224 -5.90 -13.25 5.36
C ARG A 224 -7.41 -13.43 5.28
N ARG A 225 -8.11 -12.99 6.29
CA ARG A 225 -9.56 -12.97 6.27
C ARG A 225 -9.96 -11.86 5.32
N LYS A 226 -10.32 -12.20 4.09
CA LYS A 226 -11.02 -11.22 3.29
C LYS A 226 -12.30 -10.89 4.05
N TRP A 227 -12.47 -9.64 4.37
CA TRP A 227 -13.68 -9.16 5.01
C TRP A 227 -14.88 -9.39 4.08
N ASP A 228 -16.00 -9.62 4.68
CA ASP A 228 -17.30 -9.65 4.05
C ASP A 228 -18.29 -8.86 4.91
N SER A 229 -19.48 -8.64 4.39
CA SER A 229 -20.50 -7.90 5.12
C SER A 229 -20.76 -8.46 6.52
N ALA A 230 -20.80 -9.79 6.66
CA ALA A 230 -21.11 -10.42 7.96
C ALA A 230 -20.02 -10.17 8.99
N SER A 231 -18.76 -10.39 8.61
CA SER A 231 -17.60 -10.21 9.49
C SER A 231 -17.36 -8.75 9.85
N TYR A 232 -17.53 -7.84 8.88
CA TYR A 232 -17.39 -6.40 9.10
C TYR A 232 -18.43 -5.91 10.12
N TRP A 233 -19.72 -6.19 9.90
CA TRP A 233 -20.77 -5.75 10.81
C TRP A 233 -20.71 -6.46 12.16
N GLN A 234 -20.22 -7.68 12.24
CA GLN A 234 -19.95 -8.34 13.52
C GLN A 234 -18.90 -7.57 14.33
N GLU A 235 -17.82 -7.13 13.68
CA GLU A 235 -16.77 -6.34 14.35
C GLU A 235 -17.28 -4.97 14.76
N VAL A 236 -17.94 -4.25 13.85
CA VAL A 236 -18.55 -2.95 14.11
C VAL A 236 -19.49 -3.01 15.32
N ASN A 237 -20.37 -4.00 15.38
CA ASN A 237 -21.31 -4.17 16.50
C ASN A 237 -20.61 -4.54 17.83
N ASN A 238 -19.40 -5.10 17.78
CA ASN A 238 -18.65 -5.44 18.98
C ASN A 238 -17.82 -4.26 19.52
N LYS A 239 -17.41 -3.34 18.65
CA LYS A 239 -16.47 -2.26 18.99
C LYS A 239 -17.11 -0.89 19.14
N LEU A 240 -18.19 -0.60 18.44
CA LEU A 240 -18.76 0.74 18.33
C LEU A 240 -20.10 0.86 19.06
N ASP A 241 -20.41 2.09 19.45
CA ASP A 241 -21.75 2.46 19.96
C ASP A 241 -22.79 2.62 18.83
N ASP A 242 -24.07 2.65 19.22
CA ASP A 242 -25.18 2.67 18.26
C ASP A 242 -25.16 3.87 17.29
N ASN A 243 -24.63 5.02 17.71
CA ASN A 243 -24.58 6.22 16.86
C ASN A 243 -23.53 6.06 15.76
N LYS A 244 -22.35 5.56 16.09
CA LYS A 244 -21.29 5.27 15.12
C LYS A 244 -21.71 4.16 14.16
N ILE A 245 -22.39 3.11 14.68
CA ILE A 245 -22.96 2.04 13.85
C ILE A 245 -23.95 2.61 12.82
N GLN A 246 -24.86 3.48 13.25
CA GLN A 246 -25.83 4.12 12.35
C GLN A 246 -25.15 5.00 11.29
N ALA A 247 -24.09 5.72 11.67
CA ALA A 247 -23.32 6.54 10.74
C ALA A 247 -22.64 5.67 9.66
N LEU A 248 -21.99 4.57 10.06
CA LEU A 248 -21.41 3.61 9.11
C LEU A 248 -22.46 2.94 8.21
N GLN A 249 -23.64 2.62 8.74
CA GLN A 249 -24.75 2.09 7.94
C GLN A 249 -25.24 3.07 6.88
N LYS A 250 -25.28 4.37 7.18
CA LYS A 250 -25.61 5.40 6.19
C LYS A 250 -24.56 5.45 5.08
N LEU A 251 -23.27 5.45 5.43
CA LEU A 251 -22.16 5.40 4.46
C LEU A 251 -22.19 4.13 3.60
N TYR A 252 -22.48 2.99 4.20
CA TYR A 252 -22.59 1.72 3.47
C TYR A 252 -23.76 1.72 2.49
N ASN A 253 -24.94 2.19 2.93
CA ASN A 253 -26.10 2.33 2.06
C ASN A 253 -25.85 3.32 0.91
N TRP A 254 -25.19 4.44 1.20
CA TRP A 254 -24.76 5.38 0.16
C TRP A 254 -23.82 4.70 -0.84
N SER A 255 -22.84 3.96 -0.36
CA SER A 255 -21.88 3.26 -1.20
C SER A 255 -22.54 2.24 -2.14
N ILE A 256 -23.47 1.41 -1.62
CA ILE A 256 -24.20 0.43 -2.43
C ILE A 256 -25.07 1.10 -3.51
N ASN A 257 -25.65 2.26 -3.21
CA ASN A 257 -26.57 2.92 -4.11
C ASN A 257 -25.88 3.75 -5.19
N ASN A 258 -24.62 4.15 -5.00
CA ASN A 258 -23.95 5.12 -5.86
C ASN A 258 -22.67 4.56 -6.52
N ALA A 259 -21.99 3.59 -5.92
CA ALA A 259 -20.75 3.05 -6.48
C ALA A 259 -21.03 1.95 -7.52
N ASP A 260 -20.09 1.78 -8.48
CA ASP A 260 -20.12 0.66 -9.43
C ASP A 260 -19.89 -0.69 -8.74
N GLU A 261 -19.14 -0.68 -7.64
CA GLU A 261 -18.79 -1.85 -6.84
C GLU A 261 -18.43 -1.40 -5.41
N VAL A 262 -18.72 -2.24 -4.41
CA VAL A 262 -18.22 -2.08 -3.04
C VAL A 262 -17.31 -3.28 -2.74
N ALA A 263 -16.00 -3.03 -2.70
CA ALA A 263 -15.01 -4.04 -2.37
C ALA A 263 -14.85 -4.15 -0.85
N TRP A 264 -14.48 -5.35 -0.36
CA TRP A 264 -14.14 -5.59 1.04
C TRP A 264 -12.63 -5.68 1.19
N GLY A 265 -12.09 -5.00 2.20
CA GLY A 265 -10.67 -5.03 2.50
C GLY A 265 -10.18 -6.36 3.06
N THR A 266 -8.87 -6.48 3.22
CA THR A 266 -8.18 -7.66 3.74
C THR A 266 -7.42 -7.37 5.03
N GLY A 267 -7.66 -6.18 5.62
CA GLY A 267 -6.98 -5.71 6.83
C GLY A 267 -7.08 -6.72 7.98
N VAL A 268 -5.95 -6.94 8.70
CA VAL A 268 -5.89 -7.85 9.84
C VAL A 268 -6.33 -7.14 11.12
N VAL A 269 -6.01 -5.84 11.23
CA VAL A 269 -6.29 -5.02 12.42
C VAL A 269 -7.74 -4.53 12.42
N ARG A 270 -8.22 -4.03 11.28
CA ARG A 270 -9.57 -3.51 11.12
C ARG A 270 -10.13 -3.85 9.75
N GLY A 271 -11.43 -4.07 9.68
CA GLY A 271 -12.14 -4.28 8.42
C GLY A 271 -12.36 -2.98 7.66
N SER A 272 -12.54 -3.07 6.35
CA SER A 272 -12.99 -1.92 5.55
C SER A 272 -13.97 -2.34 4.47
N PHE A 273 -14.78 -1.37 4.01
CA PHE A 273 -15.46 -1.43 2.73
C PHE A 273 -15.11 -0.21 1.89
N ASN A 274 -14.93 -0.44 0.59
CA ASN A 274 -14.26 0.47 -0.33
C ASN A 274 -15.14 0.67 -1.57
N PRO A 275 -15.92 1.76 -1.65
CA PRO A 275 -16.76 2.04 -2.83
C PRO A 275 -15.88 2.45 -4.01
N ARG A 276 -16.07 1.80 -5.16
CA ARG A 276 -15.34 2.06 -6.40
C ARG A 276 -16.23 2.80 -7.39
N PHE A 277 -15.68 3.88 -7.91
CA PHE A 277 -16.32 4.71 -8.96
C PHE A 277 -15.43 4.68 -10.20
N LYS A 278 -15.67 3.69 -11.08
CA LYS A 278 -14.78 3.36 -12.22
C LYS A 278 -14.60 4.50 -13.20
N HIS A 279 -15.56 5.42 -13.27
CA HIS A 279 -15.47 6.62 -14.10
C HIS A 279 -14.54 7.70 -13.50
N ILE A 280 -14.15 7.57 -12.23
CA ILE A 280 -13.23 8.49 -11.54
C ILE A 280 -11.86 7.85 -11.37
N SER A 281 -11.82 6.63 -10.80
CA SER A 281 -10.58 5.91 -10.54
C SER A 281 -10.82 4.40 -10.56
N PRO A 282 -9.86 3.58 -11.04
CA PRO A 282 -9.93 2.12 -10.94
C PRO A 282 -9.80 1.62 -9.49
N ILE A 283 -9.22 2.43 -8.60
CA ILE A 283 -9.02 2.15 -7.17
C ILE A 283 -9.97 3.03 -6.37
N SER A 284 -10.45 2.55 -5.23
CA SER A 284 -11.27 3.37 -4.34
C SER A 284 -10.47 4.53 -3.76
N PHE A 285 -10.99 5.73 -3.86
CA PHE A 285 -10.39 6.93 -3.23
C PHE A 285 -10.93 7.19 -1.81
N THR A 286 -11.79 6.32 -1.30
CA THR A 286 -12.30 6.40 0.07
C THR A 286 -12.55 5.01 0.64
N SER A 287 -12.21 4.81 1.91
CA SER A 287 -12.38 3.57 2.64
C SER A 287 -13.07 3.83 3.97
N MET A 288 -14.05 3.00 4.33
CA MET A 288 -14.79 3.09 5.58
C MET A 288 -14.38 1.94 6.48
N PHE A 289 -13.72 2.26 7.60
CA PHE A 289 -13.15 1.26 8.49
C PHE A 289 -14.11 0.82 9.59
N SER A 290 -13.89 -0.39 10.12
CA SER A 290 -14.70 -0.99 11.19
C SER A 290 -14.55 -0.30 12.56
N ASP A 291 -13.57 0.59 12.72
CA ASP A 291 -13.40 1.49 13.87
C ASP A 291 -14.25 2.78 13.75
N GLY A 292 -14.95 2.96 12.65
CA GLY A 292 -15.82 4.13 12.40
C GLY A 292 -15.13 5.27 11.67
N SER A 293 -13.83 5.18 11.40
CA SER A 293 -13.10 6.19 10.64
C SER A 293 -13.35 6.08 9.13
N VAL A 294 -13.15 7.18 8.41
CA VAL A 294 -13.21 7.24 6.94
C VAL A 294 -11.89 7.77 6.41
N GLN A 295 -11.24 6.99 5.55
CA GLN A 295 -10.04 7.42 4.84
C GLN A 295 -10.43 8.10 3.52
N VAL A 296 -9.76 9.20 3.21
CA VAL A 296 -9.77 9.87 1.91
C VAL A 296 -8.38 9.75 1.29
N SER A 297 -8.27 8.97 0.23
CA SER A 297 -6.99 8.62 -0.41
C SER A 297 -6.75 9.48 -1.66
N TYR A 298 -6.25 10.68 -1.46
CA TYR A 298 -5.96 11.60 -2.57
C TYR A 298 -4.95 11.00 -3.56
N GLY A 299 -3.97 10.23 -3.07
CA GLY A 299 -2.96 9.56 -3.89
C GLY A 299 -3.53 8.47 -4.81
N TYR A 300 -4.71 7.94 -4.53
CA TYR A 300 -5.36 6.92 -5.37
C TYR A 300 -6.22 7.50 -6.50
N LEU A 301 -6.47 8.80 -6.49
CA LEU A 301 -7.00 9.47 -7.66
C LEU A 301 -5.91 9.55 -8.75
N PRO A 302 -6.30 9.54 -10.04
CA PRO A 302 -5.37 9.79 -11.13
C PRO A 302 -4.47 10.99 -10.87
N GLU A 303 -3.28 11.04 -11.51
CA GLU A 303 -2.30 12.13 -11.35
C GLU A 303 -2.80 13.50 -11.85
N ASP A 304 -4.10 13.69 -11.88
CA ASP A 304 -4.76 14.95 -12.19
C ASP A 304 -4.90 15.76 -10.89
N ILE A 305 -4.01 16.73 -10.72
CA ILE A 305 -4.04 17.60 -9.54
C ILE A 305 -5.36 18.38 -9.42
N GLU A 306 -6.02 18.71 -10.53
CA GLU A 306 -7.30 19.41 -10.52
C GLU A 306 -8.42 18.50 -10.01
N LEU A 307 -8.36 17.20 -10.31
CA LEU A 307 -9.29 16.22 -9.77
C LEU A 307 -9.13 16.06 -8.25
N ARG A 308 -7.88 16.01 -7.77
CA ARG A 308 -7.56 15.93 -6.34
C ARG A 308 -7.98 17.20 -5.59
N LYS A 309 -7.70 18.37 -6.15
CA LYS A 309 -8.20 19.65 -5.64
C LYS A 309 -9.72 19.68 -5.60
N ARG A 310 -10.38 19.22 -6.65
CA ARG A 310 -11.84 19.14 -6.71
C ARG A 310 -12.39 18.29 -5.57
N LEU A 311 -11.81 17.14 -5.26
CA LEU A 311 -12.22 16.32 -4.12
C LEU A 311 -12.08 17.10 -2.81
N ARG A 312 -10.89 17.67 -2.53
CA ARG A 312 -10.64 18.48 -1.34
C ARG A 312 -11.64 19.64 -1.22
N ASP A 313 -11.78 20.44 -2.29
CA ASP A 313 -12.59 21.66 -2.30
C ASP A 313 -14.09 21.34 -2.20
N THR A 314 -14.51 20.21 -2.79
CA THR A 314 -15.90 19.74 -2.66
C THR A 314 -16.18 19.28 -1.25
N LEU A 315 -15.30 18.50 -0.63
CA LEU A 315 -15.44 18.14 0.78
C LEU A 315 -15.44 19.36 1.68
N ALA A 316 -14.55 20.34 1.43
CA ALA A 316 -14.47 21.58 2.22
C ALA A 316 -15.72 22.47 2.20
N LYS A 317 -16.62 22.30 1.23
CA LYS A 317 -17.93 22.97 1.22
C LYS A 317 -18.89 22.40 2.26
N HIS A 318 -18.74 21.14 2.62
CA HIS A 318 -19.68 20.41 3.47
C HIS A 318 -19.13 20.13 4.86
N ILE A 319 -17.81 19.90 4.97
CA ILE A 319 -17.14 19.51 6.21
C ILE A 319 -15.90 20.37 6.45
N THR A 320 -15.47 20.44 7.71
CA THR A 320 -14.20 21.08 8.10
C THR A 320 -13.44 20.10 8.97
N VAL A 321 -12.45 19.41 8.36
CA VAL A 321 -11.59 18.43 9.03
C VAL A 321 -10.13 18.78 8.74
N PRO A 322 -9.37 19.20 9.77
CA PRO A 322 -7.94 19.47 9.62
C PRO A 322 -7.20 18.24 9.06
N GLY A 323 -6.26 18.48 8.17
CA GLY A 323 -5.53 17.40 7.49
C GLY A 323 -6.31 16.65 6.39
N VAL A 324 -7.59 17.01 6.17
CA VAL A 324 -8.42 16.47 5.07
C VAL A 324 -8.81 17.61 4.11
N THR A 325 -9.51 18.62 4.63
CA THR A 325 -10.12 19.67 3.81
C THR A 325 -9.25 20.92 3.66
N ASP A 326 -8.15 21.02 4.40
CA ASP A 326 -7.22 22.16 4.40
C ASP A 326 -5.81 21.84 3.88
N LEU A 327 -5.65 20.67 3.25
CA LEU A 327 -4.38 20.25 2.66
C LEU A 327 -3.92 21.21 1.55
N ALA A 328 -2.65 21.58 1.58
CA ALA A 328 -2.03 22.32 0.48
C ALA A 328 -1.95 21.45 -0.78
N ASP A 329 -1.88 22.06 -1.96
CA ASP A 329 -1.91 21.36 -3.24
C ASP A 329 -0.81 20.29 -3.37
N ASN A 330 0.39 20.54 -2.82
CA ASN A 330 1.49 19.58 -2.80
C ASN A 330 1.30 18.43 -1.78
N GLY A 331 0.33 18.53 -0.89
CA GLY A 331 -0.06 17.50 0.07
C GLY A 331 -1.14 16.54 -0.45
N LEU A 332 -1.71 16.79 -1.64
CA LEU A 332 -2.79 15.96 -2.21
C LEU A 332 -2.28 14.65 -2.85
N VAL A 333 -1.30 14.04 -2.23
CA VAL A 333 -0.76 12.71 -2.56
C VAL A 333 -0.84 11.76 -1.36
N CYS A 334 -1.41 12.24 -0.25
CA CYS A 334 -1.50 11.51 1.02
C CYS A 334 -2.84 10.77 1.18
N TRP A 335 -2.89 9.99 2.24
CA TRP A 335 -4.11 9.45 2.84
C TRP A 335 -4.49 10.36 4.01
N ALA A 336 -5.72 10.81 4.01
CA ALA A 336 -6.25 11.69 5.04
C ALA A 336 -7.43 11.00 5.73
N TYR A 337 -7.62 11.23 7.03
CA TYR A 337 -8.61 10.51 7.82
C TYR A 337 -9.63 11.46 8.45
N ILE A 338 -10.88 11.05 8.40
CA ILE A 338 -11.97 11.68 9.13
C ILE A 338 -12.25 10.81 10.35
N PRO A 339 -12.04 11.33 11.58
CA PRO A 339 -12.16 10.53 12.81
C PRO A 339 -13.60 10.06 13.06
N PRO A 340 -13.78 8.93 13.79
CA PRO A 340 -15.10 8.36 14.09
C PRO A 340 -16.06 9.33 14.77
N GLU A 341 -15.56 10.17 15.68
CA GLU A 341 -16.36 11.16 16.42
C GLU A 341 -16.87 12.28 15.52
N TYR A 342 -16.15 12.57 14.43
CA TYR A 342 -16.58 13.52 13.41
C TYR A 342 -17.64 12.90 12.52
N ILE A 343 -17.41 11.64 12.07
CA ILE A 343 -18.36 10.89 11.24
C ILE A 343 -19.70 10.71 11.96
N GLU A 344 -19.68 10.35 13.26
CA GLU A 344 -20.89 10.23 14.09
C GLU A 344 -21.79 11.46 14.02
N LYS A 345 -21.18 12.65 14.03
CA LYS A 345 -21.92 13.94 14.11
C LYS A 345 -22.27 14.52 12.75
N HIS A 346 -21.50 14.22 11.73
CA HIS A 346 -21.51 14.90 10.43
C HIS A 346 -21.59 13.93 9.23
N VAL A 347 -22.13 12.72 9.44
CA VAL A 347 -22.19 11.71 8.38
C VAL A 347 -22.97 12.16 7.16
N ASP A 348 -24.04 12.93 7.35
CA ASP A 348 -24.88 13.40 6.26
C ASP A 348 -24.16 14.47 5.40
N GLU A 349 -23.35 15.32 6.03
CA GLU A 349 -22.48 16.31 5.37
C GLU A 349 -21.33 15.62 4.62
N VAL A 350 -20.73 14.57 5.20
CA VAL A 350 -19.70 13.78 4.54
C VAL A 350 -20.28 13.10 3.28
N ILE A 351 -21.46 12.48 3.40
CA ILE A 351 -22.18 11.88 2.28
C ILE A 351 -22.51 12.93 1.21
N ALA A 352 -22.95 14.13 1.60
CA ALA A 352 -23.23 15.20 0.65
C ALA A 352 -21.99 15.63 -0.14
N GLY A 353 -20.84 15.78 0.54
CA GLY A 353 -19.57 16.10 -0.11
C GLY A 353 -19.09 15.01 -1.06
N LEU A 354 -19.15 13.74 -0.65
CA LEU A 354 -18.81 12.61 -1.51
C LEU A 354 -19.76 12.51 -2.71
N SER A 355 -21.07 12.70 -2.51
CA SER A 355 -22.07 12.67 -3.59
C SER A 355 -21.83 13.78 -4.61
N GLU A 356 -21.61 15.02 -4.17
CA GLU A 356 -21.31 16.14 -5.07
C GLU A 356 -20.05 15.86 -5.91
N PHE A 357 -19.03 15.21 -5.31
CA PHE A 357 -17.80 14.87 -6.02
C PHE A 357 -18.01 13.80 -7.10
N VAL A 358 -18.78 12.73 -6.80
CA VAL A 358 -18.95 11.60 -7.72
C VAL A 358 -20.00 11.87 -8.81
N GLU A 359 -20.95 12.77 -8.60
CA GLU A 359 -22.00 13.11 -9.59
C GLU A 359 -21.50 13.96 -10.75
N VAL A 360 -20.40 14.70 -10.59
CA VAL A 360 -19.85 15.54 -11.66
C VAL A 360 -19.17 14.64 -12.68
N LYS A 361 -19.91 14.27 -13.73
CA LYS A 361 -19.34 13.66 -14.94
C LYS A 361 -18.37 14.66 -15.56
N SER A 362 -17.09 14.26 -15.62
CA SER A 362 -16.01 14.97 -16.34
C SER A 362 -16.32 15.16 -17.81
#